data_826397681021954840c745a0bd86009e
#
_entry.id   826397681021954840c745a0bd86009e
#
_cell.length_a   1.000
_cell.length_b   1.000
_cell.length_c   1.000
_cell.angle_alpha   90.00
_cell.angle_beta   90.00
_cell.angle_gamma   90.00
#
_symmetry.space_group_name_H-M   'P 1'
#
loop_
_entity.id
_entity.type
_entity.pdbx_description
1 polymer ?
#
loop_
_entity_poly.entity_id
_entity_poly.type
_entity_poly.pdbx_seq_one_letter_code
_entity_poly.pdbx_strand_id
1 'polypeptide(L)'
;MNTNENKIKNYSEVLDTKYGADGTSERIVFEQKAYDFYSGMVLHQARKEAKMTQEELAKRTGTTKSYISRIENGSISPSVGVFYRFIVALGMRIEIIKPIG
;
A
#
# COMPACT_ATOMS: atom_id res chain seq x y z
N MET A 1 5.68 -10.48 24.96
CA MET A 1 5.81 -10.12 23.53
C MET A 1 4.45 -9.93 22.93
N ASN A 2 4.26 -8.93 22.11
CA ASN A 2 2.95 -8.69 21.54
C ASN A 2 2.71 -9.55 20.29
N THR A 3 1.44 -9.80 19.99
CA THR A 3 1.04 -10.66 18.90
C THR A 3 1.42 -10.08 17.52
N ASN A 4 1.55 -8.77 17.44
CA ASN A 4 1.91 -8.10 16.19
C ASN A 4 3.35 -8.44 15.79
N GLU A 5 4.28 -8.43 16.72
CA GLU A 5 5.65 -8.87 16.46
C GLU A 5 5.72 -10.31 15.99
N ASN A 6 4.97 -11.19 16.66
CA ASN A 6 4.92 -12.59 16.28
C ASN A 6 4.39 -12.78 14.87
N LYS A 7 3.34 -12.05 14.50
CA LYS A 7 2.80 -12.11 13.16
C LYS A 7 3.78 -11.63 12.10
N ILE A 8 4.53 -10.58 12.38
CA ILE A 8 5.55 -10.08 11.48
C ILE A 8 6.62 -11.13 11.25
N LYS A 9 7.09 -11.76 12.33
CA LYS A 9 8.09 -12.84 12.24
C LYS A 9 7.58 -14.02 11.42
N ASN A 10 6.36 -14.47 11.71
CA ASN A 10 5.76 -15.60 10.99
C ASN A 10 5.60 -15.31 9.51
N TYR A 11 5.18 -14.11 9.18
CA TYR A 11 5.04 -13.68 7.80
C TYR A 11 6.41 -13.69 7.10
N SER A 12 7.42 -13.19 7.76
CA SER A 12 8.78 -13.18 7.23
C SER A 12 9.30 -14.59 6.97
N GLU A 13 9.05 -15.53 7.90
CA GLU A 13 9.44 -16.92 7.74
C GLU A 13 8.76 -17.57 6.54
N VAL A 14 7.46 -17.32 6.35
CA VAL A 14 6.72 -17.84 5.22
C VAL A 14 7.29 -17.31 3.92
N LEU A 15 7.60 -16.03 3.86
CA LEU A 15 8.20 -15.42 2.68
C LEU A 15 9.58 -16.00 2.38
N ASP A 16 10.39 -16.22 3.42
CA ASP A 16 11.71 -16.82 3.26
C ASP A 16 11.62 -18.22 2.65
N THR A 17 10.62 -19.00 3.07
CA THR A 17 10.42 -20.36 2.57
C THR A 17 9.95 -20.37 1.12
N LYS A 18 9.03 -19.47 0.76
CA LYS A 18 8.43 -19.45 -0.58
C LYS A 18 9.25 -18.70 -1.61
N TYR A 19 9.86 -17.59 -1.22
CA TYR A 19 10.43 -16.62 -2.16
C TYR A 19 11.90 -16.33 -1.91
N GLY A 20 12.54 -17.11 -1.05
CA GLY A 20 13.93 -16.91 -0.70
C GLY A 20 14.09 -16.10 0.59
N ALA A 21 15.31 -16.05 1.08
CA ALA A 21 15.61 -15.37 2.32
C ALA A 21 15.42 -13.86 2.20
N ASP A 22 15.15 -13.23 3.35
CA ASP A 22 15.00 -11.78 3.42
C ASP A 22 16.25 -11.09 2.87
N GLY A 23 16.05 -10.11 2.00
CA GLY A 23 17.14 -9.39 1.37
C GLY A 23 17.61 -10.00 0.06
N THR A 24 17.09 -11.16 -0.37
CA THR A 24 17.41 -11.71 -1.68
C THR A 24 16.69 -10.91 -2.76
N SER A 25 17.25 -10.93 -3.97
CA SER A 25 16.65 -10.23 -5.12
C SER A 25 15.22 -10.69 -5.39
N GLU A 26 14.98 -12.00 -5.34
CA GLU A 26 13.65 -12.56 -5.59
C GLU A 26 12.63 -12.09 -4.58
N ARG A 27 13.00 -12.08 -3.32
CA ARG A 27 12.11 -11.64 -2.26
C ARG A 27 11.84 -10.15 -2.34
N ILE A 28 12.85 -9.35 -2.62
CA ILE A 28 12.70 -7.90 -2.76
C ILE A 28 11.73 -7.57 -3.90
N VAL A 29 11.87 -8.23 -5.04
CA VAL A 29 10.99 -8.03 -6.18
C VAL A 29 9.55 -8.43 -5.83
N PHE A 30 9.38 -9.55 -5.15
CA PHE A 30 8.05 -9.99 -4.72
C PHE A 30 7.40 -9.00 -3.78
N GLU A 31 8.12 -8.53 -2.77
CA GLU A 31 7.60 -7.58 -1.80
C GLU A 31 7.23 -6.25 -2.47
N GLN A 32 8.02 -5.80 -3.42
CA GLN A 32 7.75 -4.58 -4.15
C GLN A 32 6.45 -4.71 -4.97
N LYS A 33 6.28 -5.83 -5.67
CA LYS A 33 5.06 -6.07 -6.43
C LYS A 33 3.83 -6.19 -5.54
N ALA A 34 3.98 -6.82 -4.39
CA ALA A 34 2.89 -6.94 -3.43
C ALA A 34 2.47 -5.57 -2.92
N TYR A 35 3.42 -4.70 -2.62
CA TYR A 35 3.13 -3.34 -2.19
C TYR A 35 2.46 -2.53 -3.30
N ASP A 36 2.94 -2.64 -4.54
CA ASP A 36 2.35 -1.94 -5.68
C ASP A 36 0.89 -2.33 -5.86
N PHE A 37 0.62 -3.63 -5.82
CA PHE A 37 -0.75 -4.13 -5.96
C PHE A 37 -1.63 -3.67 -4.81
N TYR A 38 -1.14 -3.82 -3.58
CA TYR A 38 -1.93 -3.50 -2.39
C TYR A 38 -2.23 -2.01 -2.29
N SER A 39 -1.23 -1.16 -2.50
CA SER A 39 -1.43 0.27 -2.41
C SER A 39 -2.38 0.77 -3.49
N GLY A 40 -2.31 0.20 -4.69
CA GLY A 40 -3.22 0.55 -5.78
C GLY A 40 -4.66 0.15 -5.46
N MET A 41 -4.85 -1.05 -4.94
CA MET A 41 -6.19 -1.53 -4.56
C MET A 41 -6.80 -0.68 -3.46
N VAL A 42 -6.02 -0.38 -2.43
CA VAL A 42 -6.50 0.42 -1.30
C VAL A 42 -6.88 1.83 -1.76
N LEU A 43 -6.03 2.44 -2.57
CA LEU A 43 -6.31 3.78 -3.09
C LEU A 43 -7.58 3.80 -3.92
N HIS A 44 -7.74 2.82 -4.80
CA HIS A 44 -8.92 2.72 -5.64
C HIS A 44 -10.20 2.59 -4.82
N GLN A 45 -10.22 1.69 -3.84
CA GLN A 45 -11.37 1.50 -2.98
C GLN A 45 -11.67 2.72 -2.13
N ALA A 46 -10.64 3.32 -1.54
CA ALA A 46 -10.82 4.51 -0.71
C ALA A 46 -11.39 5.67 -1.53
N ARG A 47 -10.91 5.84 -2.75
CA ARG A 47 -11.42 6.87 -3.64
C ARG A 47 -12.87 6.61 -4.02
N LYS A 48 -13.22 5.36 -4.30
CA LYS A 48 -14.61 4.98 -4.61
C LYS A 48 -15.54 5.25 -3.44
N GLU A 49 -15.12 4.89 -2.24
CA GLU A 49 -15.91 5.15 -1.02
C GLU A 49 -16.11 6.64 -0.77
N ALA A 50 -15.10 7.44 -1.05
CA ALA A 50 -15.18 8.89 -0.93
C ALA A 50 -15.96 9.54 -2.08
N LYS A 51 -16.37 8.75 -3.08
CA LYS A 51 -17.09 9.23 -4.27
C LYS A 51 -16.33 10.34 -4.98
N MET A 52 -15.04 10.18 -5.08
CA MET A 52 -14.14 11.16 -5.67
C MET A 52 -13.55 10.59 -6.96
N THR A 53 -13.46 11.41 -8.00
CA THR A 53 -12.82 11.00 -9.25
C THR A 53 -11.30 11.06 -9.11
N GLN A 54 -10.58 10.37 -10.00
CA GLN A 54 -9.13 10.47 -10.04
C GLN A 54 -8.69 11.92 -10.28
N GLU A 55 -9.42 12.65 -11.11
CA GLU A 55 -9.12 14.03 -11.43
C GLU A 55 -9.27 14.94 -10.19
N GLU A 56 -10.33 14.74 -9.44
CA GLU A 56 -10.56 15.50 -8.21
C GLU A 56 -9.46 15.24 -7.17
N LEU A 57 -9.10 13.99 -6.99
CA LEU A 57 -8.03 13.63 -6.05
C LEU A 57 -6.70 14.21 -6.51
N ALA A 58 -6.42 14.18 -7.80
CA ALA A 58 -5.22 14.78 -8.35
C ALA A 58 -5.13 16.27 -8.05
N LYS A 59 -6.22 16.99 -8.24
CA LYS A 59 -6.28 18.43 -7.93
C LYS A 59 -6.01 18.70 -6.45
N ARG A 60 -6.62 17.92 -5.58
CA ARG A 60 -6.48 18.12 -4.13
C ARG A 60 -5.09 17.84 -3.61
N THR A 61 -4.36 17.00 -4.31
CA THR A 61 -3.03 16.56 -3.85
C THR A 61 -1.88 17.18 -4.65
N GLY A 62 -2.20 17.99 -5.66
CA GLY A 62 -1.16 18.59 -6.50
C GLY A 62 -0.46 17.56 -7.39
N THR A 63 -1.15 16.50 -7.75
CA THR A 63 -0.63 15.46 -8.64
C THR A 63 -1.42 15.44 -9.94
N THR A 64 -1.27 14.36 -10.72
CA THR A 64 -1.97 14.23 -12.00
C THR A 64 -2.88 13.01 -11.98
N LYS A 65 -3.94 13.07 -12.77
CA LYS A 65 -4.83 11.93 -12.98
C LYS A 65 -4.06 10.71 -13.46
N SER A 66 -3.12 10.92 -14.38
CA SER A 66 -2.29 9.85 -14.91
C SER A 66 -1.48 9.15 -13.82
N TYR A 67 -0.92 9.91 -12.89
CA TYR A 67 -0.15 9.35 -11.79
C TYR A 67 -1.04 8.48 -10.90
N ILE A 68 -2.21 8.98 -10.54
CA ILE A 68 -3.17 8.23 -9.72
C ILE A 68 -3.61 6.96 -10.43
N SER A 69 -3.92 7.05 -11.72
CA SER A 69 -4.31 5.89 -12.51
C SER A 69 -3.24 4.81 -12.51
N ARG A 70 -1.98 5.21 -12.65
CA ARG A 70 -0.86 4.26 -12.67
C ARG A 70 -0.65 3.59 -11.31
N ILE A 71 -0.90 4.30 -10.22
CA ILE A 71 -0.87 3.71 -8.89
C ILE A 71 -2.00 2.69 -8.74
N GLU A 72 -3.20 3.07 -9.14
CA GLU A 72 -4.38 2.20 -8.98
C GLU A 72 -4.30 0.94 -9.81
N ASN A 73 -3.62 0.96 -10.95
CA ASN A 73 -3.45 -0.24 -11.75
C ASN A 73 -2.19 -1.05 -11.41
N GLY A 74 -1.45 -0.63 -10.39
CA GLY A 74 -0.27 -1.36 -9.92
C GLY A 74 0.99 -1.13 -10.73
N SER A 75 0.99 -0.20 -11.68
CA SER A 75 2.18 0.07 -12.52
C SER A 75 3.31 0.75 -11.76
N ILE A 76 2.96 1.58 -10.80
CA ILE A 76 3.93 2.27 -9.95
C ILE A 76 3.43 2.26 -8.52
N SER A 77 4.34 2.40 -7.56
CA SER A 77 3.98 2.54 -6.17
C SER A 77 4.31 3.95 -5.69
N PRO A 78 3.43 4.55 -4.89
CA PRO A 78 3.73 5.84 -4.29
C PRO A 78 4.69 5.64 -3.11
N SER A 79 5.45 6.67 -2.78
CA SER A 79 6.15 6.67 -1.49
C SER A 79 5.11 6.65 -0.37
N VAL A 80 5.54 6.25 0.83
CA VAL A 80 4.65 6.23 2.00
C VAL A 80 4.06 7.62 2.26
N GLY A 81 4.87 8.66 2.13
CA GLY A 81 4.40 10.01 2.35
C GLY A 81 3.34 10.46 1.34
N VAL A 82 3.54 10.11 0.07
CA VAL A 82 2.57 10.43 -0.98
C VAL A 82 1.28 9.64 -0.78
N PHE A 83 1.40 8.36 -0.46
CA PHE A 83 0.24 7.52 -0.19
C PHE A 83 -0.58 8.08 0.97
N TYR A 84 0.10 8.45 2.05
CA TYR A 84 -0.55 9.07 3.21
C TYR A 84 -1.29 10.34 2.82
N ARG A 85 -0.70 11.17 1.98
CA ARG A 85 -1.33 12.40 1.50
C ARG A 85 -2.63 12.12 0.75
N PHE A 86 -2.65 11.09 -0.09
CA PHE A 86 -3.87 10.68 -0.77
C PHE A 86 -4.94 10.25 0.22
N ILE A 87 -4.58 9.43 1.18
CA ILE A 87 -5.54 8.91 2.17
C ILE A 87 -6.16 10.07 2.98
N VAL A 88 -5.33 11.02 3.39
CA VAL A 88 -5.83 12.20 4.12
C VAL A 88 -6.75 13.05 3.25
N ALA A 89 -6.39 13.24 1.97
CA ALA A 89 -7.22 14.01 1.04
C ALA A 89 -8.59 13.37 0.80
N LEU A 90 -8.67 12.05 1.00
CA LEU A 90 -9.94 11.31 0.88
C LEU A 90 -10.77 11.35 2.17
N GLY A 91 -10.30 12.07 3.19
CA GLY A 91 -10.99 12.14 4.47
C GLY A 91 -10.80 10.92 5.34
N MET A 92 -9.79 10.13 5.07
CA MET A 92 -9.50 8.90 5.78
C MET A 92 -8.19 9.01 6.53
N ARG A 93 -7.85 8.00 7.29
CA ARG A 93 -6.57 7.94 8.01
C ARG A 93 -6.02 6.53 7.98
N ILE A 94 -4.71 6.43 8.14
CA ILE A 94 -4.04 5.14 8.28
C ILE A 94 -3.90 4.85 9.76
N GLU A 95 -4.31 3.66 10.16
CA GLU A 95 -4.15 3.19 11.53
C GLU A 95 -3.29 1.94 11.53
N ILE A 96 -2.45 1.84 12.53
CA ILE A 96 -1.69 0.62 12.80
C ILE A 96 -2.40 -0.08 13.93
N ILE A 97 -2.99 -1.22 13.63
CA ILE A 97 -3.81 -1.95 14.59
C ILE A 97 -3.07 -3.22 15.01
N LYS A 98 -2.95 -3.40 16.31
CA LYS A 98 -2.40 -4.63 16.84
C LYS A 98 -3.46 -5.72 16.71
N PRO A 99 -3.18 -6.82 15.99
CA PRO A 99 -4.18 -7.87 15.81
C PRO A 99 -4.47 -8.58 17.13
N ILE A 100 -5.70 -9.07 17.23
CA ILE A 100 -6.15 -9.86 18.39
C ILE A 100 -5.81 -11.32 18.12
N GLY A 101 -5.19 -11.96 19.08
CA GLY A 101 -4.94 -13.41 19.05
C GLY A 101 -3.61 -13.85 18.54
#